data_2a9e53c6c9f13d39957456ef9c5cf77a
#
_entry.id   2a9e53c6c9f13d39957456ef9c5cf77a
#
_cell.length_a   1.000
_cell.length_b   1.000
_cell.length_c   1.000
_cell.angle_alpha   90.00
_cell.angle_beta   90.00
_cell.angle_gamma   90.00
#
_symmetry.space_group_name_H-M   'P 1'
#
loop_
_entity.id
_entity.type
_entity.pdbx_description
1 polymer ?
#
loop_
_entity_poly.entity_id
_entity_poly.type
_entity_poly.pdbx_seq_one_letter_code
_entity_poly.pdbx_strand_id
1 'polypeptide(L)'
;MSKDLSEVIGRILPAPENNLSPEKLEVARKARRSFMGKALAMGAGVAAAAKAGVAAAAEGEDVIVKMPEHTGGLGLPVAMNPYGVPSKWEAALQRRESPGLTRVPQASVSFTPLQGLFGIITPSGLHFERHHQGWWDIDPSKHRLMINGMVKRQRVFTMDDLMRLPSVSRIHFIECGANSATEWGNVAVSSVQYSHGMLSCSEFTGVLLSTLLEMCGYDKKNAKVVLAEGADGSSMTRTIDIERAMDDVIVAWAMNGEMLRPENGYPLRLVVPGIQGVSWVKYLRRIEVGDQKYAAKDEAVHYIDHMPDGTHRQYTGIQECKSVITTPSGSQTLLDKGFYNISGLAWSGRGTIKRVDVSVDGGRNWRTARLEGPVLPKALTRFNIDWVWDG
;
A
#
# COMPACT_ATOMS: atom_id res chain seq x y z
N MET A 1 -37.88 -5.41 -23.83
CA MET A 1 -37.07 -4.26 -24.27
C MET A 1 -35.77 -4.30 -23.50
N SER A 2 -34.69 -4.78 -24.09
CA SER A 2 -33.36 -4.68 -23.49
C SER A 2 -32.94 -3.23 -23.54
N LYS A 3 -32.75 -2.58 -22.38
CA LYS A 3 -32.09 -1.29 -22.34
C LYS A 3 -30.67 -1.49 -22.84
N ASP A 4 -30.27 -0.70 -23.81
CA ASP A 4 -28.91 -0.70 -24.33
C ASP A 4 -27.97 -0.42 -23.17
N LEU A 5 -27.10 -1.38 -22.86
CA LEU A 5 -26.14 -1.26 -21.75
C LEU A 5 -25.14 -0.12 -21.97
N SER A 6 -24.93 0.34 -23.20
CA SER A 6 -24.05 1.47 -23.51
C SER A 6 -24.55 2.81 -22.93
N GLU A 7 -25.86 2.95 -22.72
CA GLU A 7 -26.43 4.14 -22.08
C GLU A 7 -26.38 4.11 -20.56
N VAL A 8 -25.98 2.99 -19.96
CA VAL A 8 -26.03 2.75 -18.50
C VAL A 8 -24.67 2.73 -17.86
N ILE A 9 -23.58 2.70 -18.64
CA ILE A 9 -22.22 2.64 -18.11
C ILE A 9 -21.73 4.04 -17.78
N GLY A 10 -21.51 4.28 -16.50
CA GLY A 10 -20.90 5.51 -16.01
C GLY A 10 -19.38 5.53 -16.21
N ARG A 11 -18.81 6.69 -16.48
CA ARG A 11 -17.38 6.89 -16.73
C ARG A 11 -16.68 7.53 -15.55
N ILE A 12 -15.56 6.98 -15.16
CA ILE A 12 -14.69 7.50 -14.11
C ILE A 12 -13.47 8.12 -14.77
N LEU A 13 -13.20 9.38 -14.49
CA LEU A 13 -12.01 10.08 -14.95
C LEU A 13 -11.19 10.60 -13.78
N PRO A 14 -9.85 10.67 -13.93
CA PRO A 14 -9.01 11.36 -12.96
C PRO A 14 -9.44 12.81 -12.78
N ALA A 15 -9.54 13.29 -11.55
CA ALA A 15 -9.79 14.69 -11.21
C ALA A 15 -8.50 15.33 -10.70
N PRO A 16 -8.30 16.64 -10.87
CA PRO A 16 -7.23 17.36 -10.22
C PRO A 16 -7.29 17.18 -8.70
N GLU A 17 -6.17 16.87 -8.08
CA GLU A 17 -6.08 16.52 -6.65
C GLU A 17 -6.64 17.58 -5.70
N ASN A 18 -6.61 18.84 -6.10
CA ASN A 18 -7.06 19.98 -5.29
C ASN A 18 -8.48 20.46 -5.66
N ASN A 19 -9.25 19.65 -6.38
CA ASN A 19 -10.45 20.17 -6.99
C ASN A 19 -11.72 19.53 -6.47
N LEU A 20 -12.23 20.03 -5.39
CA LEU A 20 -13.40 19.48 -4.73
C LEU A 20 -14.58 20.43 -4.66
N SER A 21 -14.43 21.69 -5.08
CA SER A 21 -15.56 22.60 -5.12
C SER A 21 -16.34 22.47 -6.44
N PRO A 22 -17.67 22.58 -6.41
CA PRO A 22 -18.51 22.59 -7.62
C PRO A 22 -18.06 23.62 -8.65
N GLU A 23 -17.59 24.78 -8.21
CA GLU A 23 -17.08 25.86 -9.07
C GLU A 23 -15.81 25.45 -9.82
N LYS A 24 -14.88 24.76 -9.16
CA LYS A 24 -13.67 24.26 -9.79
C LYS A 24 -13.99 23.13 -10.77
N LEU A 25 -14.94 22.27 -10.44
CA LEU A 25 -15.47 21.25 -11.37
C LEU A 25 -16.08 21.88 -12.63
N GLU A 26 -16.80 22.96 -12.48
CA GLU A 26 -17.39 23.67 -13.61
C GLU A 26 -16.34 24.35 -14.50
N VAL A 27 -15.30 24.94 -13.89
CA VAL A 27 -14.14 25.50 -14.61
C VAL A 27 -13.41 24.40 -15.38
N ALA A 28 -13.17 23.25 -14.79
CA ALA A 28 -12.52 22.12 -15.46
C ALA A 28 -13.39 21.58 -16.62
N ARG A 29 -14.72 21.51 -16.47
CA ARG A 29 -15.65 21.13 -17.52
C ARG A 29 -15.66 22.13 -18.67
N LYS A 30 -15.64 23.43 -18.39
CA LYS A 30 -15.58 24.49 -19.41
C LYS A 30 -14.23 24.46 -20.16
N ALA A 31 -13.12 24.32 -19.47
CA ALA A 31 -11.80 24.20 -20.06
C ALA A 31 -11.71 23.00 -21.00
N ARG A 32 -12.25 21.85 -20.61
CA ARG A 32 -12.32 20.64 -21.45
C ARG A 32 -13.18 20.83 -22.68
N ARG A 33 -14.36 21.46 -22.57
CA ARG A 33 -15.21 21.79 -23.70
C ARG A 33 -14.53 22.76 -24.68
N SER A 34 -13.80 23.76 -24.15
CA SER A 34 -13.00 24.68 -24.94
C SER A 34 -11.83 24.02 -25.65
N PHE A 35 -11.14 23.08 -24.97
CA PHE A 35 -10.07 22.27 -25.58
C PHE A 35 -10.60 21.38 -26.70
N MET A 36 -11.71 20.68 -26.48
CA MET A 36 -12.36 19.86 -27.51
C MET A 36 -12.86 20.72 -28.70
N GLY A 37 -13.41 21.91 -28.43
CA GLY A 37 -13.80 22.85 -29.48
C GLY A 37 -12.62 23.39 -30.28
N LYS A 38 -11.48 23.67 -29.64
CA LYS A 38 -10.25 24.13 -30.31
C LYS A 38 -9.58 23.02 -31.10
N ALA A 39 -9.60 21.78 -30.57
CA ALA A 39 -9.08 20.61 -31.28
C ALA A 39 -9.88 20.31 -32.55
N LEU A 40 -11.19 20.52 -32.52
CA LEU A 40 -12.05 20.41 -33.71
C LEU A 40 -11.81 21.55 -34.72
N ALA A 41 -11.38 22.74 -34.27
CA ALA A 41 -11.14 23.90 -35.13
C ALA A 41 -9.72 23.92 -35.75
N MET A 42 -8.76 23.19 -35.22
CA MET A 42 -7.34 23.19 -35.65
C MET A 42 -6.94 22.08 -36.64
N GLY A 43 -7.90 21.45 -37.28
CA GLY A 43 -7.53 20.77 -38.51
C GLY A 43 -7.89 19.28 -38.63
N ALA A 44 -8.27 18.97 -39.85
CA ALA A 44 -8.71 17.66 -40.33
C ALA A 44 -7.65 16.53 -40.22
N GLY A 45 -6.44 16.81 -39.76
CA GLY A 45 -5.38 15.80 -39.59
C GLY A 45 -5.28 15.17 -38.20
N VAL A 46 -5.80 15.81 -37.14
CA VAL A 46 -5.76 15.32 -35.76
C VAL A 46 -7.11 14.71 -35.35
N ALA A 47 -8.16 14.93 -36.13
CA ALA A 47 -9.51 14.43 -35.86
C ALA A 47 -9.61 12.90 -35.88
N ALA A 48 -8.71 12.20 -36.60
CA ALA A 48 -8.68 10.73 -36.65
C ALA A 48 -8.22 10.09 -35.33
N ALA A 49 -7.26 10.69 -34.63
CA ALA A 49 -6.73 10.16 -33.38
C ALA A 49 -7.64 10.44 -32.18
N ALA A 50 -8.36 11.58 -32.18
CA ALA A 50 -9.27 11.95 -31.09
C ALA A 50 -10.61 11.17 -31.17
N LYS A 51 -11.06 10.79 -32.34
CA LYS A 51 -12.24 9.95 -32.52
C LYS A 51 -12.05 8.51 -32.06
N ALA A 52 -10.81 7.97 -32.17
CA ALA A 52 -10.53 6.60 -31.79
C ALA A 52 -10.68 6.32 -30.28
N GLY A 53 -10.51 7.33 -29.41
CA GLY A 53 -10.54 7.13 -27.95
C GLY A 53 -11.92 7.27 -27.31
N VAL A 54 -12.91 7.91 -27.96
CA VAL A 54 -14.21 8.20 -27.36
C VAL A 54 -15.37 7.51 -28.08
N ALA A 55 -15.20 7.20 -29.37
CA ALA A 55 -16.25 6.55 -30.18
C ALA A 55 -16.28 5.02 -30.05
N ALA A 56 -15.24 4.41 -29.51
CA ALA A 56 -15.09 2.95 -29.48
C ALA A 56 -16.12 2.19 -28.62
N ALA A 57 -16.87 2.88 -27.76
CA ALA A 57 -17.91 2.25 -26.95
C ALA A 57 -19.33 2.37 -27.58
N ALA A 58 -19.51 3.18 -28.62
CA ALA A 58 -20.83 3.48 -29.16
C ALA A 58 -21.13 2.90 -30.56
N GLU A 59 -20.10 2.51 -31.33
CA GLU A 59 -20.27 2.03 -32.71
C GLU A 59 -19.40 0.79 -32.99
N GLY A 60 -19.90 -0.37 -32.62
CA GLY A 60 -19.18 -1.65 -32.69
C GLY A 60 -18.77 -2.10 -34.11
N GLU A 61 -19.37 -1.55 -35.15
CA GLU A 61 -19.06 -1.97 -36.53
C GLU A 61 -17.82 -1.26 -37.13
N ASP A 62 -17.57 0.01 -36.79
CA ASP A 62 -16.43 0.77 -37.33
C ASP A 62 -15.08 0.35 -36.75
N VAL A 63 -15.07 -0.26 -35.55
CA VAL A 63 -13.82 -0.75 -34.92
C VAL A 63 -13.27 -1.99 -35.62
N ILE A 64 -14.12 -2.79 -36.25
CA ILE A 64 -13.71 -4.00 -36.97
C ILE A 64 -13.16 -3.66 -38.36
N VAL A 65 -13.59 -2.56 -38.97
CA VAL A 65 -13.22 -2.18 -40.35
C VAL A 65 -11.94 -1.35 -40.42
N LYS A 66 -11.61 -0.59 -39.35
CA LYS A 66 -10.37 0.21 -39.30
C LYS A 66 -9.40 -0.38 -38.27
N MET A 67 -8.55 -1.26 -38.73
CA MET A 67 -7.49 -1.80 -37.87
C MET A 67 -6.56 -0.67 -37.40
N PRO A 68 -6.25 -0.59 -36.09
CA PRO A 68 -5.26 0.35 -35.58
C PRO A 68 -3.91 0.17 -36.25
N GLU A 69 -3.14 1.26 -36.44
CA GLU A 69 -1.82 1.23 -37.09
C GLU A 69 -0.86 0.20 -36.51
N HIS A 70 -0.90 -0.01 -35.19
CA HIS A 70 -0.04 -0.96 -34.50
C HIS A 70 -0.37 -2.44 -34.80
N THR A 71 -1.50 -2.75 -35.45
CA THR A 71 -1.81 -4.13 -35.86
C THR A 71 -1.17 -4.51 -37.19
N GLY A 72 -0.73 -3.54 -37.99
CA GLY A 72 -0.10 -3.76 -39.31
C GLY A 72 1.41 -3.66 -39.31
N GLY A 73 2.08 -3.46 -38.17
CA GLY A 73 3.52 -3.23 -38.08
C GLY A 73 4.23 -4.05 -37.02
N LEU A 74 5.55 -3.99 -37.03
CA LEU A 74 6.35 -4.58 -35.96
C LEU A 74 6.40 -3.63 -34.75
N GLY A 75 6.28 -4.20 -33.54
CA GLY A 75 6.50 -3.50 -32.30
C GLY A 75 7.98 -3.26 -31.99
N LEU A 76 8.25 -2.82 -30.75
CA LEU A 76 9.61 -2.64 -30.27
C LEU A 76 10.30 -4.00 -30.06
N PRO A 77 11.64 -4.06 -30.25
CA PRO A 77 12.39 -5.29 -30.01
C PRO A 77 12.29 -5.73 -28.54
N VAL A 78 12.38 -7.05 -28.30
CA VAL A 78 12.44 -7.59 -26.94
C VAL A 78 13.69 -7.09 -26.21
N ALA A 79 13.63 -7.09 -24.89
CA ALA A 79 14.77 -6.76 -23.99
C ALA A 79 15.34 -5.33 -24.14
N MET A 80 14.59 -4.36 -24.64
CA MET A 80 15.01 -2.96 -24.59
C MET A 80 15.15 -2.44 -23.15
N ASN A 81 14.34 -2.95 -22.23
CA ASN A 81 14.45 -2.68 -20.79
C ASN A 81 14.66 -4.01 -20.06
N PRO A 82 15.90 -4.31 -19.61
CA PRO A 82 16.20 -5.58 -18.91
C PRO A 82 15.34 -5.81 -17.68
N TYR A 83 14.98 -4.74 -16.97
CA TYR A 83 13.95 -4.75 -15.93
C TYR A 83 12.74 -3.99 -16.45
N GLY A 84 11.62 -4.69 -16.65
CA GLY A 84 10.41 -4.12 -17.24
C GLY A 84 9.90 -2.91 -16.47
N VAL A 85 9.36 -1.94 -17.17
CA VAL A 85 8.74 -0.74 -16.61
C VAL A 85 7.28 -0.66 -17.03
N PRO A 86 6.41 -0.02 -16.25
CA PRO A 86 5.03 0.23 -16.64
C PRO A 86 4.94 0.98 -17.98
N SER A 87 3.82 0.84 -18.68
CA SER A 87 3.55 1.62 -19.88
C SER A 87 3.69 3.12 -19.58
N LYS A 88 4.24 3.88 -20.56
CA LYS A 88 4.31 5.34 -20.47
C LYS A 88 2.93 6.01 -20.22
N TRP A 89 1.86 5.34 -20.58
CA TRP A 89 0.49 5.82 -20.36
C TRP A 89 0.03 5.70 -18.92
N GLU A 90 0.74 4.89 -18.11
CA GLU A 90 0.51 4.71 -16.67
C GLU A 90 1.45 5.59 -15.82
N ALA A 91 2.15 6.55 -16.43
CA ALA A 91 3.10 7.42 -15.72
C ALA A 91 2.47 8.27 -14.61
N ALA A 92 1.15 8.46 -14.62
CA ALA A 92 0.42 9.14 -13.56
C ALA A 92 0.26 8.29 -12.29
N LEU A 93 0.38 6.96 -12.42
CA LEU A 93 0.30 6.04 -11.27
C LEU A 93 1.65 5.99 -10.57
N GLN A 94 1.80 6.76 -9.50
CA GLN A 94 3.03 6.89 -8.75
C GLN A 94 2.79 7.14 -7.27
N ARG A 95 3.79 6.83 -6.46
CA ARG A 95 3.81 7.29 -5.07
C ARG A 95 3.86 8.82 -5.04
N ARG A 96 3.21 9.41 -4.05
CA ARG A 96 3.24 10.86 -3.85
C ARG A 96 3.74 11.19 -2.46
N GLU A 97 4.65 12.12 -2.38
CA GLU A 97 5.14 12.64 -1.12
C GLU A 97 4.07 13.46 -0.40
N SER A 98 4.18 13.52 0.92
CA SER A 98 3.30 14.36 1.72
C SER A 98 3.69 15.82 1.61
N PRO A 99 2.83 16.69 1.11
CA PRO A 99 3.11 18.10 1.05
C PRO A 99 3.20 18.70 2.46
N GLY A 100 4.38 19.14 2.86
CA GLY A 100 4.57 19.98 4.04
C GLY A 100 4.52 19.30 5.42
N LEU A 101 4.44 17.96 5.52
CA LEU A 101 4.39 17.27 6.81
C LEU A 101 5.76 17.07 7.45
N THR A 102 6.85 17.25 6.73
CA THR A 102 8.19 17.03 7.26
C THR A 102 9.10 18.21 6.97
N ARG A 103 9.93 18.55 7.97
CA ARG A 103 10.88 19.66 7.84
C ARG A 103 12.12 19.31 7.01
N VAL A 104 12.39 18.02 6.87
CA VAL A 104 13.56 17.51 6.14
C VAL A 104 13.15 16.33 5.25
N PRO A 105 13.64 16.23 4.01
CA PRO A 105 13.29 15.16 3.06
C PRO A 105 13.57 13.75 3.61
N GLN A 106 14.61 13.59 4.42
CA GLN A 106 15.00 12.31 5.02
C GLN A 106 13.98 11.78 6.04
N ALA A 107 13.15 12.63 6.62
CA ALA A 107 12.11 12.26 7.59
C ALA A 107 10.72 12.36 6.95
N SER A 108 10.56 11.90 5.72
CA SER A 108 9.35 12.05 4.92
C SER A 108 8.56 10.74 4.76
N VAL A 109 7.43 10.87 4.10
CA VAL A 109 6.51 9.78 3.75
C VAL A 109 6.12 9.90 2.29
N SER A 110 6.01 8.77 1.60
CA SER A 110 5.35 8.67 0.30
C SER A 110 4.18 7.70 0.38
N PHE A 111 3.11 7.98 -0.32
CA PHE A 111 1.83 7.29 -0.23
C PHE A 111 1.60 6.34 -1.40
N THR A 112 1.13 5.13 -1.13
CA THR A 112 0.63 4.17 -2.13
C THR A 112 -0.60 4.73 -2.85
N PRO A 113 -0.66 4.70 -4.20
CA PRO A 113 -1.81 5.16 -4.97
C PRO A 113 -2.94 4.10 -4.98
N LEU A 114 -3.64 3.92 -3.85
CA LEU A 114 -4.63 2.85 -3.66
C LEU A 114 -5.75 2.87 -4.70
N GLN A 115 -6.11 4.04 -5.23
CA GLN A 115 -7.16 4.23 -6.23
C GLN A 115 -6.79 3.67 -7.62
N GLY A 116 -5.50 3.48 -7.89
CA GLY A 116 -5.00 3.00 -9.16
C GLY A 116 -4.48 1.56 -9.11
N LEU A 117 -4.69 0.84 -7.99
CA LEU A 117 -4.23 -0.53 -7.83
C LEU A 117 -5.38 -1.52 -7.96
N PHE A 118 -5.07 -2.69 -8.49
CA PHE A 118 -5.98 -3.83 -8.65
C PHE A 118 -5.54 -5.00 -7.76
N GLY A 119 -6.49 -5.89 -7.45
CA GLY A 119 -6.20 -7.02 -6.56
C GLY A 119 -5.78 -6.57 -5.16
N ILE A 120 -4.92 -7.34 -4.52
CA ILE A 120 -4.47 -7.07 -3.13
C ILE A 120 -2.96 -6.81 -3.01
N ILE A 121 -2.17 -7.07 -4.04
CA ILE A 121 -0.72 -6.89 -4.02
C ILE A 121 -0.35 -5.48 -4.45
N THR A 122 0.43 -4.81 -3.62
CA THR A 122 1.07 -3.53 -3.97
C THR A 122 2.39 -3.81 -4.68
N PRO A 123 2.59 -3.35 -5.92
CA PRO A 123 3.89 -3.44 -6.59
C PRO A 123 4.99 -2.83 -5.73
N SER A 124 6.19 -3.45 -5.71
CA SER A 124 7.30 -2.99 -4.86
C SER A 124 7.63 -1.51 -5.04
N GLY A 125 7.61 -1.02 -6.30
CA GLY A 125 7.86 0.38 -6.61
C GLY A 125 6.75 1.36 -6.20
N LEU A 126 5.56 0.87 -5.83
CA LEU A 126 4.42 1.67 -5.38
C LEU A 126 4.11 1.47 -3.89
N HIS A 127 4.88 0.63 -3.22
CA HIS A 127 4.78 0.42 -1.77
C HIS A 127 5.11 1.73 -1.03
N PHE A 128 4.30 2.14 -0.05
CA PHE A 128 4.53 3.37 0.70
C PHE A 128 5.88 3.36 1.40
N GLU A 129 6.45 4.54 1.56
CA GLU A 129 7.64 4.76 2.37
C GLU A 129 7.32 5.61 3.60
N ARG A 130 7.97 5.32 4.70
CA ARG A 130 8.04 6.17 5.87
C ARG A 130 9.42 6.06 6.48
N HIS A 131 10.16 7.16 6.50
CA HIS A 131 11.50 7.24 7.03
C HIS A 131 11.59 8.25 8.17
N HIS A 132 12.50 8.02 9.11
CA HIS A 132 12.85 8.96 10.16
C HIS A 132 14.17 9.67 9.86
N GLN A 133 15.09 8.99 9.15
CA GLN A 133 16.40 9.53 8.74
C GLN A 133 16.81 9.05 7.35
N GLY A 134 15.84 8.93 6.41
CA GLY A 134 16.06 8.51 5.05
C GLY A 134 16.18 6.99 4.90
N TRP A 135 16.52 6.58 3.69
CA TRP A 135 16.79 5.18 3.35
C TRP A 135 18.28 4.99 3.04
N TRP A 136 18.73 3.76 3.17
CA TRP A 136 20.10 3.36 2.95
C TRP A 136 20.15 2.17 2.00
N ASP A 137 21.13 2.20 1.10
CA ASP A 137 21.49 1.05 0.27
C ASP A 137 22.70 0.36 0.91
N ILE A 138 22.42 -0.68 1.69
CA ILE A 138 23.41 -1.35 2.53
C ILE A 138 24.03 -2.51 1.74
N ASP A 139 25.35 -2.59 1.70
CA ASP A 139 26.10 -3.72 1.12
C ASP A 139 25.76 -5.04 1.87
N PRO A 140 25.07 -5.99 1.23
CA PRO A 140 24.63 -7.22 1.88
C PRO A 140 25.80 -8.10 2.35
N SER A 141 26.96 -8.00 1.72
CA SER A 141 28.15 -8.74 2.11
C SER A 141 28.69 -8.31 3.48
N LYS A 142 28.43 -7.06 3.87
CA LYS A 142 28.84 -6.47 5.14
C LYS A 142 27.74 -6.48 6.19
N HIS A 143 26.48 -6.66 5.77
CA HIS A 143 25.36 -6.68 6.70
C HIS A 143 25.41 -7.90 7.62
N ARG A 144 25.03 -7.70 8.88
CA ARG A 144 25.01 -8.75 9.91
C ARG A 144 23.75 -8.61 10.76
N LEU A 145 23.16 -9.76 11.10
CA LEU A 145 22.12 -9.86 12.11
C LEU A 145 22.69 -10.52 13.36
N MET A 146 22.71 -9.81 14.48
CA MET A 146 23.08 -10.36 15.78
C MET A 146 21.82 -10.76 16.56
N ILE A 147 21.86 -11.95 17.18
CA ILE A 147 20.87 -12.38 18.16
C ILE A 147 21.57 -12.62 19.47
N ASN A 148 21.15 -11.88 20.52
CA ASN A 148 21.77 -11.86 21.84
C ASN A 148 20.71 -11.75 22.97
N GLY A 149 21.18 -11.48 24.21
CA GLY A 149 20.33 -11.40 25.39
C GLY A 149 20.12 -12.78 26.03
N MET A 150 18.88 -13.11 26.37
CA MET A 150 18.53 -14.36 27.05
C MET A 150 18.53 -15.56 26.11
N VAL A 151 19.70 -15.88 25.58
CA VAL A 151 19.96 -17.01 24.68
C VAL A 151 21.14 -17.83 25.18
N LYS A 152 21.15 -19.15 24.94
CA LYS A 152 22.27 -20.01 25.30
C LYS A 152 23.53 -19.71 24.48
N ARG A 153 23.36 -19.30 23.22
CA ARG A 153 24.46 -19.00 22.29
C ARG A 153 24.08 -17.74 21.48
N GLN A 154 24.80 -16.68 21.76
CA GLN A 154 24.73 -15.49 20.90
C GLN A 154 25.27 -15.86 19.52
N ARG A 155 24.59 -15.37 18.48
CA ARG A 155 24.97 -15.64 17.10
C ARG A 155 24.94 -14.37 16.26
N VAL A 156 25.85 -14.32 15.29
CA VAL A 156 25.87 -13.34 14.23
C VAL A 156 25.67 -14.07 12.91
N PHE A 157 24.64 -13.69 12.17
CA PHE A 157 24.30 -14.28 10.87
C PHE A 157 24.70 -13.31 9.75
N THR A 158 25.31 -13.86 8.71
CA THR A 158 25.46 -13.21 7.40
C THR A 158 24.16 -13.36 6.59
N MET A 159 24.04 -12.63 5.49
CA MET A 159 22.91 -12.84 4.56
C MET A 159 22.91 -14.27 4.00
N ASP A 160 24.08 -14.79 3.65
CA ASP A 160 24.22 -16.17 3.16
C ASP A 160 23.79 -17.21 4.19
N ASP A 161 24.09 -17.00 5.48
CA ASP A 161 23.63 -17.90 6.54
C ASP A 161 22.11 -17.93 6.63
N LEU A 162 21.48 -16.76 6.57
CA LEU A 162 20.02 -16.65 6.63
C LEU A 162 19.34 -17.28 5.41
N MET A 163 19.85 -17.03 4.22
CA MET A 163 19.26 -17.50 2.95
C MET A 163 19.42 -19.02 2.74
N ARG A 164 20.30 -19.69 3.49
CA ARG A 164 20.41 -21.17 3.51
C ARG A 164 19.38 -21.85 4.41
N LEU A 165 18.71 -21.11 5.28
CA LEU A 165 17.69 -21.67 6.18
C LEU A 165 16.36 -21.89 5.44
N PRO A 166 15.48 -22.77 5.95
CA PRO A 166 14.16 -22.95 5.40
C PRO A 166 13.39 -21.62 5.35
N SER A 167 13.01 -21.19 4.16
CA SER A 167 12.30 -19.95 3.94
C SER A 167 10.79 -20.16 3.84
N VAL A 168 10.04 -19.11 4.14
CA VAL A 168 8.59 -19.00 3.94
C VAL A 168 8.28 -17.78 3.12
N SER A 169 7.23 -17.85 2.28
CA SER A 169 6.66 -16.69 1.58
C SER A 169 5.23 -16.51 2.04
N ARG A 170 4.85 -15.30 2.47
CA ARG A 170 3.51 -15.01 2.96
C ARG A 170 3.08 -13.59 2.57
N ILE A 171 1.80 -13.47 2.22
CA ILE A 171 1.19 -12.18 1.87
C ILE A 171 0.64 -11.53 3.13
N HIS A 172 1.11 -10.32 3.41
CA HIS A 172 0.65 -9.54 4.56
C HIS A 172 0.51 -8.06 4.21
N PHE A 173 -0.49 -7.41 4.82
CA PHE A 173 -0.55 -5.95 4.78
C PHE A 173 0.39 -5.35 5.81
N ILE A 174 0.89 -4.16 5.51
CA ILE A 174 1.58 -3.28 6.43
C ILE A 174 0.87 -1.93 6.43
N GLU A 175 0.55 -1.42 7.61
CA GLU A 175 -0.09 -0.13 7.81
C GLU A 175 0.70 0.68 8.83
N CYS A 176 1.04 1.92 8.49
CA CYS A 176 1.63 2.86 9.44
C CYS A 176 0.60 3.27 10.51
N GLY A 177 1.02 3.41 11.77
CA GLY A 177 0.11 3.86 12.84
C GLY A 177 -0.51 5.24 12.62
N ALA A 178 0.10 6.07 11.79
CA ALA A 178 -0.43 7.38 11.42
C ALA A 178 -1.34 7.35 10.15
N ASN A 179 -1.59 6.19 9.57
CA ASN A 179 -2.49 6.08 8.42
C ASN A 179 -3.90 6.53 8.81
N SER A 180 -4.57 7.30 7.96
CA SER A 180 -5.87 7.97 8.20
C SER A 180 -5.87 9.08 9.27
N ALA A 181 -4.76 9.42 9.89
CA ALA A 181 -4.71 10.51 10.88
C ALA A 181 -5.15 11.87 10.32
N THR A 182 -4.98 12.10 9.02
CA THR A 182 -5.42 13.32 8.34
C THR A 182 -6.94 13.49 8.32
N GLU A 183 -7.73 12.42 8.52
CA GLU A 183 -9.18 12.48 8.59
C GLU A 183 -9.71 13.18 9.85
N TRP A 184 -8.89 13.27 10.91
CA TRP A 184 -9.22 13.97 12.14
C TRP A 184 -9.07 15.49 12.02
N GLY A 185 -8.45 15.96 10.95
CA GLY A 185 -8.24 17.37 10.67
C GLY A 185 -8.81 17.75 9.30
N ASN A 186 -8.55 18.97 8.90
CA ASN A 186 -8.90 19.44 7.57
C ASN A 186 -7.94 18.80 6.55
N VAL A 187 -8.43 17.84 5.78
CA VAL A 187 -7.63 17.16 4.75
C VAL A 187 -7.32 18.15 3.63
N ALA A 188 -6.06 18.52 3.48
CA ALA A 188 -5.63 19.44 2.43
C ALA A 188 -5.86 18.87 1.02
N VAL A 189 -5.82 17.54 0.89
CA VAL A 189 -6.08 16.80 -0.35
C VAL A 189 -6.95 15.60 -0.06
N SER A 190 -8.22 15.66 -0.47
CA SER A 190 -9.20 14.60 -0.23
C SER A 190 -9.08 13.50 -1.27
N SER A 191 -8.04 12.68 -1.18
CA SER A 191 -7.93 11.46 -1.98
C SER A 191 -7.56 10.29 -1.09
N VAL A 192 -7.96 9.08 -1.49
CA VAL A 192 -7.62 7.86 -0.74
C VAL A 192 -6.11 7.66 -0.64
N GLN A 193 -5.34 8.14 -1.60
CA GLN A 193 -3.88 8.11 -1.56
C GLN A 193 -3.32 8.89 -0.37
N TYR A 194 -3.81 10.11 -0.13
CA TYR A 194 -3.32 10.93 0.98
C TYR A 194 -3.94 10.59 2.33
N SER A 195 -5.19 10.15 2.36
CA SER A 195 -5.84 9.77 3.61
C SER A 195 -5.43 8.38 4.11
N HIS A 196 -5.25 7.40 3.19
CA HIS A 196 -5.03 6.00 3.53
C HIS A 196 -3.79 5.37 2.86
N GLY A 197 -3.00 6.14 2.13
CA GLY A 197 -1.89 5.61 1.32
C GLY A 197 -0.67 5.14 2.11
N MET A 198 -0.64 5.26 3.45
CA MET A 198 0.35 4.57 4.27
C MET A 198 -0.07 3.12 4.58
N LEU A 199 -0.60 2.46 3.57
CA LEU A 199 -1.07 1.08 3.54
C LEU A 199 -0.56 0.40 2.28
N SER A 200 0.02 -0.78 2.42
CA SER A 200 0.45 -1.63 1.31
C SER A 200 0.30 -3.09 1.68
N CYS A 201 0.26 -3.98 0.70
CA CYS A 201 0.23 -5.42 0.92
C CYS A 201 1.17 -6.10 -0.06
N SER A 202 2.03 -6.97 0.43
CA SER A 202 3.07 -7.61 -0.36
C SER A 202 3.30 -9.04 0.10
N GLU A 203 3.82 -9.87 -0.80
CA GLU A 203 4.38 -11.15 -0.43
C GLU A 203 5.80 -10.92 0.13
N PHE A 204 6.05 -11.36 1.34
CA PHE A 204 7.36 -11.30 1.96
C PHE A 204 7.98 -12.69 2.08
N THR A 205 9.26 -12.80 1.69
CA THR A 205 10.01 -14.05 1.77
C THR A 205 11.19 -13.89 2.73
N GLY A 206 11.33 -14.88 3.61
CA GLY A 206 12.40 -14.88 4.60
C GLY A 206 12.37 -16.13 5.49
N VAL A 207 13.14 -16.13 6.57
CA VAL A 207 13.14 -17.16 7.59
C VAL A 207 12.25 -16.75 8.76
N LEU A 208 11.55 -17.69 9.37
CA LEU A 208 10.81 -17.42 10.59
C LEU A 208 11.75 -17.02 11.73
N LEU A 209 11.40 -15.97 12.48
CA LEU A 209 12.17 -15.55 13.64
C LEU A 209 12.28 -16.67 14.69
N SER A 210 11.22 -17.46 14.86
CA SER A 210 11.21 -18.63 15.74
C SER A 210 12.34 -19.62 15.43
N THR A 211 12.63 -19.87 14.14
CA THR A 211 13.76 -20.73 13.74
C THR A 211 15.09 -20.19 14.26
N LEU A 212 15.32 -18.89 14.13
CA LEU A 212 16.57 -18.25 14.58
C LEU A 212 16.69 -18.25 16.11
N LEU A 213 15.59 -17.98 16.82
CA LEU A 213 15.55 -18.00 18.29
C LEU A 213 15.80 -19.41 18.84
N GLU A 214 15.22 -20.44 18.23
CA GLU A 214 15.48 -21.84 18.58
C GLU A 214 16.97 -22.23 18.33
N MET A 215 17.52 -21.80 17.20
CA MET A 215 18.95 -22.02 16.89
C MET A 215 19.90 -21.37 17.92
N CYS A 216 19.49 -20.22 18.48
CA CYS A 216 20.24 -19.56 19.56
C CYS A 216 19.94 -20.14 20.92
N GLY A 217 18.88 -20.95 21.07
CA GLY A 217 18.45 -21.56 22.33
C GLY A 217 17.96 -20.48 23.30
N TYR A 218 16.95 -19.71 22.92
CA TYR A 218 16.37 -18.69 23.79
C TYR A 218 15.83 -19.29 25.11
N ASP A 219 15.80 -18.51 26.17
CA ASP A 219 15.28 -18.94 27.46
C ASP A 219 13.76 -19.04 27.43
N LYS A 220 13.25 -20.24 27.13
CA LYS A 220 11.79 -20.50 27.01
C LYS A 220 11.00 -20.21 28.28
N LYS A 221 11.68 -20.21 29.44
CA LYS A 221 11.01 -20.05 30.73
C LYS A 221 10.86 -18.58 31.12
N ASN A 222 11.89 -17.79 30.87
CA ASN A 222 11.97 -16.43 31.41
C ASN A 222 11.87 -15.34 30.33
N ALA A 223 12.16 -15.65 29.06
CA ALA A 223 12.03 -14.68 27.98
C ALA A 223 10.57 -14.26 27.79
N LYS A 224 10.33 -12.95 27.72
CA LYS A 224 8.99 -12.37 27.52
C LYS A 224 8.90 -11.56 26.24
N VAL A 225 10.02 -11.04 25.77
CA VAL A 225 10.07 -10.13 24.62
C VAL A 225 11.32 -10.34 23.78
N VAL A 226 11.26 -9.83 22.55
CA VAL A 226 12.44 -9.51 21.74
C VAL A 226 12.45 -8.02 21.46
N LEU A 227 13.64 -7.39 21.50
CA LEU A 227 13.88 -6.03 21.06
C LEU A 227 14.56 -6.08 19.69
N ALA A 228 13.86 -5.63 18.65
CA ALA A 228 14.40 -5.54 17.31
C ALA A 228 15.00 -4.16 17.06
N GLU A 229 16.15 -4.08 16.37
CA GLU A 229 16.88 -2.83 16.12
C GLU A 229 17.35 -2.74 14.66
N GLY A 230 17.17 -1.58 14.05
CA GLY A 230 17.62 -1.25 12.68
C GLY A 230 19.06 -0.74 12.64
N ALA A 231 19.71 -0.86 11.48
CA ALA A 231 21.08 -0.40 11.22
C ALA A 231 21.16 1.03 10.68
N ASP A 232 20.02 1.68 10.43
CA ASP A 232 19.97 3.04 9.93
C ASP A 232 20.25 4.09 11.05
N GLY A 233 20.43 5.33 10.66
CA GLY A 233 20.72 6.40 11.62
C GLY A 233 19.64 6.67 12.66
N SER A 234 18.39 6.25 12.39
CA SER A 234 17.31 6.32 13.37
C SER A 234 17.43 5.26 14.45
N SER A 235 18.15 4.16 14.18
CA SER A 235 18.28 2.99 15.06
C SER A 235 16.93 2.56 15.63
N MET A 236 15.92 2.54 14.76
CA MET A 236 14.54 2.21 15.17
C MET A 236 14.53 0.92 15.98
N THR A 237 14.04 1.01 17.19
CA THR A 237 13.93 -0.12 18.12
C THR A 237 12.48 -0.36 18.49
N ARG A 238 12.08 -1.65 18.48
CA ARG A 238 10.71 -2.06 18.84
C ARG A 238 10.72 -3.34 19.65
N THR A 239 9.93 -3.31 20.71
CA THR A 239 9.67 -4.48 21.55
C THR A 239 8.52 -5.30 20.98
N ILE A 240 8.71 -6.60 20.88
CA ILE A 240 7.72 -7.56 20.39
C ILE A 240 7.59 -8.68 21.42
N ASP A 241 6.37 -9.02 21.81
CA ASP A 241 6.13 -10.11 22.74
C ASP A 241 6.67 -11.44 22.21
N ILE A 242 7.25 -12.24 23.07
CA ILE A 242 7.94 -13.49 22.68
C ILE A 242 6.98 -14.48 22.01
N GLU A 243 5.73 -14.56 22.48
CA GLU A 243 4.70 -15.40 21.87
C GLU A 243 4.47 -15.04 20.40
N ARG A 244 4.43 -13.75 20.10
CA ARG A 244 4.32 -13.27 18.71
C ARG A 244 5.59 -13.55 17.92
N ALA A 245 6.75 -13.32 18.51
CA ALA A 245 8.03 -13.59 17.85
C ALA A 245 8.18 -15.06 17.47
N MET A 246 7.56 -15.96 18.23
CA MET A 246 7.56 -17.39 17.99
C MET A 246 6.46 -17.89 17.04
N ASP A 247 5.47 -17.05 16.70
CA ASP A 247 4.35 -17.42 15.83
C ASP A 247 4.69 -17.22 14.33
N ASP A 248 4.46 -16.04 13.82
CA ASP A 248 4.46 -15.78 12.37
C ASP A 248 5.41 -14.67 11.91
N VAL A 249 6.26 -14.20 12.79
CA VAL A 249 7.24 -13.14 12.47
C VAL A 249 8.30 -13.65 11.51
N ILE A 250 8.54 -12.89 10.43
CA ILE A 250 9.49 -13.24 9.37
C ILE A 250 10.67 -12.27 9.40
N VAL A 251 11.88 -12.79 9.36
CA VAL A 251 13.10 -12.05 9.04
C VAL A 251 13.27 -12.13 7.53
N ALA A 252 12.78 -11.10 6.83
CA ALA A 252 12.58 -11.10 5.39
C ALA A 252 13.73 -10.41 4.64
N TRP A 253 14.10 -10.96 3.48
CA TRP A 253 15.06 -10.40 2.54
C TRP A 253 14.45 -10.10 1.16
N ALA A 254 13.26 -10.65 0.85
CA ALA A 254 12.61 -10.45 -0.42
C ALA A 254 11.15 -10.00 -0.27
N MET A 255 10.64 -9.31 -1.30
CA MET A 255 9.28 -8.79 -1.38
C MET A 255 8.79 -8.88 -2.83
N ASN A 256 7.62 -9.47 -3.04
CA ASN A 256 6.99 -9.63 -4.35
C ASN A 256 7.88 -10.30 -5.41
N GLY A 257 8.62 -11.35 -5.02
CA GLY A 257 9.48 -12.13 -5.92
C GLY A 257 10.82 -11.49 -6.28
N GLU A 258 11.14 -10.31 -5.74
CA GLU A 258 12.46 -9.65 -5.87
C GLU A 258 13.10 -9.43 -4.49
N MET A 259 14.37 -9.09 -4.45
CA MET A 259 14.98 -8.64 -3.19
C MET A 259 14.30 -7.37 -2.71
N LEU A 260 14.28 -7.14 -1.39
CA LEU A 260 13.80 -5.88 -0.83
C LEU A 260 14.45 -4.70 -1.54
N ARG A 261 13.70 -3.65 -1.78
CA ARG A 261 14.28 -2.39 -2.26
C ARG A 261 14.89 -1.61 -1.09
N PRO A 262 15.90 -0.75 -1.34
CA PRO A 262 16.54 0.03 -0.28
C PRO A 262 15.55 0.76 0.63
N GLU A 263 14.57 1.44 0.05
CA GLU A 263 13.52 2.17 0.79
C GLU A 263 12.60 1.24 1.60
N ASN A 264 12.50 -0.02 1.24
CA ASN A 264 11.70 -1.03 1.95
C ASN A 264 12.51 -1.81 3.00
N GLY A 265 13.81 -1.51 3.16
CA GLY A 265 14.64 -2.05 4.22
C GLY A 265 15.66 -3.10 3.78
N TYR A 266 16.16 -3.04 2.53
CA TYR A 266 17.26 -3.88 2.06
C TYR A 266 18.49 -3.77 2.97
N PRO A 267 19.23 -4.85 3.26
CA PRO A 267 19.00 -6.22 2.75
C PRO A 267 18.08 -7.08 3.62
N LEU A 268 17.69 -6.61 4.82
CA LEU A 268 16.95 -7.40 5.79
C LEU A 268 15.96 -6.55 6.57
N ARG A 269 14.73 -7.02 6.71
CA ARG A 269 13.72 -6.38 7.54
C ARG A 269 12.96 -7.38 8.40
N LEU A 270 12.33 -6.87 9.46
CA LEU A 270 11.36 -7.65 10.23
C LEU A 270 9.96 -7.45 9.63
N VAL A 271 9.20 -8.54 9.55
CA VAL A 271 7.80 -8.57 9.17
C VAL A 271 7.01 -9.11 10.35
N VAL A 272 6.08 -8.30 10.89
CA VAL A 272 5.29 -8.64 12.09
C VAL A 272 3.81 -8.59 11.73
N PRO A 273 3.23 -9.69 11.20
CA PRO A 273 1.90 -9.68 10.60
C PRO A 273 0.80 -9.21 11.55
N GLY A 274 -0.05 -8.29 11.07
CA GLY A 274 -1.19 -7.77 11.82
C GLY A 274 -0.85 -6.72 12.89
N ILE A 275 0.43 -6.32 13.00
CA ILE A 275 0.91 -5.28 13.91
C ILE A 275 1.24 -4.02 13.13
N GLN A 276 1.12 -2.85 13.77
CA GLN A 276 1.48 -1.55 13.18
C GLN A 276 2.85 -1.57 12.51
N GLY A 277 2.95 -0.92 11.35
CA GLY A 277 4.15 -0.89 10.50
C GLY A 277 5.43 -0.43 11.19
N VAL A 278 5.34 0.36 12.26
CA VAL A 278 6.49 0.76 13.07
C VAL A 278 7.23 -0.42 13.69
N SER A 279 6.54 -1.53 13.97
CA SER A 279 7.16 -2.76 14.49
C SER A 279 7.88 -3.58 13.41
N TRP A 280 7.72 -3.24 12.15
CA TRP A 280 8.34 -3.91 11.02
C TRP A 280 9.69 -3.26 10.71
N VAL A 281 10.64 -3.42 11.66
CA VAL A 281 11.94 -2.76 11.63
C VAL A 281 12.70 -3.03 10.33
N LYS A 282 13.09 -1.96 9.63
CA LYS A 282 13.91 -2.00 8.42
C LYS A 282 15.40 -2.08 8.77
N TYR A 283 16.20 -2.60 7.84
CA TYR A 283 17.66 -2.71 8.02
C TYR A 283 18.02 -3.48 9.29
N LEU A 284 17.29 -4.57 9.55
CA LEU A 284 17.35 -5.33 10.81
C LEU A 284 18.78 -5.79 11.09
N ARG A 285 19.37 -5.31 12.18
CA ARG A 285 20.74 -5.66 12.57
C ARG A 285 20.87 -6.42 13.88
N ARG A 286 19.88 -6.30 14.79
CA ARG A 286 19.94 -6.92 16.10
C ARG A 286 18.56 -7.34 16.59
N ILE A 287 18.53 -8.50 17.22
CA ILE A 287 17.42 -9.02 18.02
C ILE A 287 17.97 -9.34 19.40
N GLU A 288 17.48 -8.68 20.43
CA GLU A 288 17.82 -8.96 21.81
C GLU A 288 16.65 -9.63 22.54
N VAL A 289 16.88 -10.79 23.11
CA VAL A 289 15.87 -11.51 23.90
C VAL A 289 15.91 -11.01 25.34
N GLY A 290 14.76 -10.61 25.89
CA GLY A 290 14.63 -10.04 27.23
C GLY A 290 13.46 -10.57 28.02
N ASP A 291 13.46 -10.29 29.33
CA ASP A 291 12.42 -10.70 30.30
C ASP A 291 11.46 -9.58 30.68
N GLN A 292 11.63 -8.40 30.11
CA GLN A 292 10.78 -7.24 30.37
C GLN A 292 10.62 -6.36 29.12
N LYS A 293 9.55 -5.59 29.07
CA LYS A 293 9.38 -4.60 27.99
C LYS A 293 10.39 -3.48 28.16
N TYR A 294 11.03 -3.13 27.06
CA TYR A 294 11.93 -1.99 26.99
C TYR A 294 11.14 -0.73 26.66
N ALA A 295 11.48 0.38 27.30
CA ALA A 295 10.96 1.70 26.93
C ALA A 295 11.85 2.31 25.85
N ALA A 296 11.82 1.73 24.64
CA ALA A 296 12.53 2.31 23.51
C ALA A 296 12.03 3.72 23.21
N LYS A 297 12.91 4.58 22.67
CA LYS A 297 12.63 6.00 22.45
C LYS A 297 11.28 6.25 21.81
N ASP A 298 11.00 5.62 20.69
CA ASP A 298 9.75 5.86 19.98
C ASP A 298 8.53 5.22 20.67
N GLU A 299 8.72 4.11 21.39
CA GLU A 299 7.66 3.47 22.19
C GLU A 299 7.22 4.34 23.36
N ALA A 300 8.18 5.08 23.96
CA ALA A 300 7.91 5.94 25.12
C ALA A 300 7.40 7.32 24.76
N VAL A 301 7.65 7.82 23.53
CA VAL A 301 7.35 9.20 23.14
C VAL A 301 6.20 9.29 22.15
N HIS A 302 6.13 8.41 21.16
CA HIS A 302 5.22 8.55 20.03
C HIS A 302 4.11 7.51 19.97
N TYR A 303 4.25 6.39 20.68
CA TYR A 303 3.30 5.28 20.61
C TYR A 303 2.70 4.97 21.99
N ILE A 304 2.25 6.03 22.66
CA ILE A 304 1.51 5.98 23.92
C ILE A 304 0.28 6.88 23.84
N ASP A 305 -0.81 6.45 24.47
CA ASP A 305 -1.99 7.27 24.72
C ASP A 305 -1.90 7.87 26.13
N HIS A 306 -2.10 9.16 26.25
CA HIS A 306 -2.33 9.83 27.52
C HIS A 306 -3.81 9.71 27.87
N MET A 307 -4.11 9.01 28.94
CA MET A 307 -5.48 8.83 29.39
C MET A 307 -5.95 9.99 30.26
N PRO A 308 -7.28 10.28 30.31
CA PRO A 308 -7.81 11.38 31.11
C PRO A 308 -7.52 11.29 32.62
N ASP A 309 -7.27 10.09 33.13
CA ASP A 309 -6.89 9.83 34.51
C ASP A 309 -5.39 10.03 34.81
N GLY A 310 -4.62 10.51 33.82
CA GLY A 310 -3.17 10.73 33.91
C GLY A 310 -2.32 9.47 33.71
N THR A 311 -2.93 8.32 33.45
CA THR A 311 -2.18 7.11 33.12
C THR A 311 -1.71 7.13 31.65
N HIS A 312 -0.77 6.27 31.32
CA HIS A 312 -0.26 6.08 29.97
C HIS A 312 -0.53 4.67 29.49
N ARG A 313 -1.16 4.56 28.32
CA ARG A 313 -1.40 3.28 27.66
C ARG A 313 -0.50 3.12 26.44
N GLN A 314 0.35 2.12 26.46
CA GLN A 314 1.17 1.78 25.31
C GLN A 314 0.30 1.18 24.19
N TYR A 315 0.52 1.60 22.95
CA TYR A 315 -0.08 0.97 21.78
C TYR A 315 0.35 -0.49 21.69
N THR A 316 -0.59 -1.40 21.72
CA THR A 316 -0.33 -2.83 21.52
C THR A 316 0.02 -3.17 20.08
N GLY A 317 -0.40 -2.30 19.18
CA GLY A 317 -0.05 -2.38 17.78
C GLY A 317 -0.87 -3.34 16.93
N ILE A 318 -1.75 -4.18 17.51
CA ILE A 318 -2.65 -5.02 16.69
C ILE A 318 -3.60 -4.10 15.93
N GLN A 319 -3.60 -4.22 14.61
CA GLN A 319 -4.47 -3.46 13.73
C GLN A 319 -5.88 -4.04 13.78
N GLU A 320 -6.84 -3.24 14.21
CA GLU A 320 -8.25 -3.61 14.21
C GLU A 320 -8.81 -3.66 12.79
N CYS A 321 -10.05 -4.13 12.66
CA CYS A 321 -10.72 -4.22 11.37
C CYS A 321 -10.97 -2.82 10.80
N LYS A 322 -10.49 -2.57 9.57
CA LYS A 322 -10.64 -1.32 8.82
C LYS A 322 -11.02 -1.60 7.38
N SER A 323 -11.60 -0.59 6.73
CA SER A 323 -11.88 -0.62 5.30
C SER A 323 -11.86 0.78 4.72
N VAL A 324 -11.63 0.86 3.41
CA VAL A 324 -11.67 2.11 2.66
C VAL A 324 -12.16 1.86 1.23
N ILE A 325 -12.99 2.76 0.71
CA ILE A 325 -13.37 2.77 -0.72
C ILE A 325 -12.19 3.38 -1.48
N THR A 326 -11.69 2.66 -2.48
CA THR A 326 -10.58 3.12 -3.32
C THR A 326 -11.06 3.72 -4.64
N THR A 327 -12.22 3.28 -5.12
CA THR A 327 -12.83 3.74 -6.37
C THR A 327 -14.36 3.73 -6.26
N PRO A 328 -15.05 4.86 -6.57
CA PRO A 328 -14.49 6.17 -6.84
C PRO A 328 -13.89 6.82 -5.58
N SER A 329 -12.86 7.66 -5.76
CA SER A 329 -12.21 8.39 -4.66
C SER A 329 -12.14 9.89 -4.97
N GLY A 330 -11.70 10.68 -4.00
CA GLY A 330 -11.58 12.13 -4.14
C GLY A 330 -10.65 12.62 -5.25
N SER A 331 -9.79 11.75 -5.80
CA SER A 331 -8.95 12.02 -6.99
C SER A 331 -9.64 11.64 -8.32
N GLN A 332 -10.92 11.30 -8.29
CA GLN A 332 -11.70 10.89 -9.45
C GLN A 332 -12.98 11.71 -9.57
N THR A 333 -13.49 11.84 -10.78
CA THR A 333 -14.76 12.53 -11.06
C THR A 333 -15.68 11.63 -11.87
N LEU A 334 -16.88 11.41 -11.38
CA LEU A 334 -17.95 10.79 -12.15
C LEU A 334 -18.53 11.84 -13.09
N LEU A 335 -18.51 11.59 -14.39
CA LEU A 335 -19.00 12.55 -15.39
C LEU A 335 -20.47 12.37 -15.74
N ASP A 336 -20.89 11.13 -15.82
CA ASP A 336 -22.19 10.76 -16.31
C ASP A 336 -22.93 9.94 -15.25
N LYS A 337 -24.24 10.07 -15.19
CA LYS A 337 -25.08 9.15 -14.46
C LYS A 337 -25.01 7.78 -15.11
N GLY A 338 -25.10 6.73 -14.33
CA GLY A 338 -25.06 5.38 -14.88
C GLY A 338 -24.51 4.34 -13.94
N PHE A 339 -24.14 3.20 -14.50
CA PHE A 339 -23.61 2.07 -13.78
C PHE A 339 -22.12 2.27 -13.44
N TYR A 340 -21.81 2.08 -12.16
CA TYR A 340 -20.44 2.08 -11.63
C TYR A 340 -20.22 0.85 -10.76
N ASN A 341 -18.96 0.45 -10.60
CA ASN A 341 -18.56 -0.51 -9.60
C ASN A 341 -17.78 0.23 -8.51
N ILE A 342 -18.25 0.17 -7.28
CA ILE A 342 -17.51 0.65 -6.12
C ILE A 342 -16.54 -0.42 -5.70
N SER A 343 -15.26 -0.10 -5.63
CA SER A 343 -14.21 -1.01 -5.16
C SER A 343 -13.49 -0.44 -3.95
N GLY A 344 -13.07 -1.32 -3.05
CA GLY A 344 -12.32 -0.93 -1.88
C GLY A 344 -11.46 -2.04 -1.31
N LEU A 345 -10.79 -1.73 -0.22
CA LEU A 345 -9.91 -2.63 0.52
C LEU A 345 -10.38 -2.73 1.96
N ALA A 346 -10.32 -3.93 2.52
CA ALA A 346 -10.56 -4.19 3.93
C ALA A 346 -9.42 -5.03 4.50
N TRP A 347 -9.08 -4.83 5.77
CA TRP A 347 -7.99 -5.54 6.44
C TRP A 347 -8.23 -5.67 7.93
N SER A 348 -7.54 -6.63 8.57
CA SER A 348 -7.53 -6.83 10.01
C SER A 348 -6.25 -7.55 10.45
N GLY A 349 -5.64 -7.06 11.50
CA GLY A 349 -4.51 -7.73 12.16
C GLY A 349 -4.90 -8.98 12.94
N ARG A 350 -6.20 -9.21 13.16
CA ARG A 350 -6.70 -10.35 13.93
C ARG A 350 -6.99 -11.58 13.08
N GLY A 351 -7.14 -11.43 11.76
CA GLY A 351 -7.45 -12.57 10.90
C GLY A 351 -8.04 -12.18 9.56
N THR A 352 -8.95 -13.00 9.08
CA THR A 352 -9.55 -12.92 7.75
C THR A 352 -10.82 -12.07 7.77
N ILE A 353 -10.99 -11.19 6.77
CA ILE A 353 -12.23 -10.43 6.56
C ILE A 353 -13.34 -11.41 6.11
N LYS A 354 -14.46 -11.36 6.80
CA LYS A 354 -15.61 -12.23 6.50
C LYS A 354 -16.71 -11.52 5.71
N ARG A 355 -16.88 -10.22 5.92
CA ARG A 355 -17.93 -9.42 5.30
C ARG A 355 -17.54 -7.96 5.25
N VAL A 356 -17.97 -7.29 4.19
CA VAL A 356 -17.95 -5.84 4.04
C VAL A 356 -19.34 -5.39 3.58
N ASP A 357 -19.92 -4.44 4.28
CA ASP A 357 -21.17 -3.81 3.86
C ASP A 357 -20.90 -2.39 3.39
N VAL A 358 -21.57 -1.96 2.32
CA VAL A 358 -21.42 -0.65 1.70
C VAL A 358 -22.77 0.07 1.68
N SER A 359 -22.75 1.35 2.04
CA SER A 359 -23.87 2.27 1.91
C SER A 359 -23.52 3.37 0.90
N VAL A 360 -24.47 3.73 0.05
CA VAL A 360 -24.35 4.81 -0.95
C VAL A 360 -25.28 5.98 -0.65
N ASP A 361 -25.95 5.94 0.49
CA ASP A 361 -27.01 6.90 0.87
C ASP A 361 -26.81 7.49 2.29
N GLY A 362 -25.54 7.58 2.72
CA GLY A 362 -25.19 8.14 4.03
C GLY A 362 -25.51 7.22 5.22
N GLY A 363 -25.48 5.92 5.01
CA GLY A 363 -25.67 4.92 6.07
C GLY A 363 -27.13 4.53 6.33
N ARG A 364 -28.07 4.96 5.49
CA ARG A 364 -29.50 4.63 5.64
C ARG A 364 -29.79 3.19 5.22
N ASN A 365 -29.15 2.73 4.14
CA ASN A 365 -29.26 1.36 3.64
C ASN A 365 -27.86 0.79 3.41
N TRP A 366 -27.71 -0.49 3.73
CA TRP A 366 -26.45 -1.22 3.61
C TRP A 366 -26.64 -2.46 2.74
N ARG A 367 -25.68 -2.72 1.88
CA ARG A 367 -25.66 -3.94 1.05
C ARG A 367 -24.30 -4.62 1.20
N THR A 368 -24.31 -5.94 1.30
CA THR A 368 -23.08 -6.73 1.39
C THR A 368 -22.35 -6.72 0.05
N ALA A 369 -21.10 -6.32 0.08
CA ALA A 369 -20.20 -6.32 -1.07
C ALA A 369 -19.66 -7.72 -1.34
N ARG A 370 -19.28 -7.98 -2.59
CA ARG A 370 -18.57 -9.19 -2.97
C ARG A 370 -17.09 -9.05 -2.57
N LEU A 371 -16.58 -10.04 -1.87
CA LEU A 371 -15.13 -10.15 -1.60
C LEU A 371 -14.46 -10.84 -2.79
N GLU A 372 -13.34 -10.28 -3.26
CA GLU A 372 -12.51 -10.90 -4.28
C GLU A 372 -11.46 -11.81 -3.64
N GLY A 373 -11.30 -13.00 -4.19
CA GLY A 373 -10.23 -13.91 -3.75
C GLY A 373 -8.85 -13.48 -4.27
N PRO A 374 -7.78 -13.85 -3.56
CA PRO A 374 -7.78 -14.62 -2.32
C PRO A 374 -8.12 -13.77 -1.09
N VAL A 375 -8.85 -14.36 -0.13
CA VAL A 375 -9.15 -13.74 1.17
C VAL A 375 -8.24 -14.40 2.21
N LEU A 376 -7.18 -13.70 2.59
CA LEU A 376 -6.10 -14.21 3.44
C LEU A 376 -6.10 -13.56 4.83
N PRO A 377 -5.66 -14.25 5.89
CA PRO A 377 -5.50 -13.65 7.20
C PRO A 377 -4.36 -12.63 7.22
N LYS A 378 -4.57 -11.51 7.90
CA LYS A 378 -3.57 -10.45 8.05
C LYS A 378 -3.03 -9.91 6.70
N ALA A 379 -3.90 -9.92 5.67
CA ALA A 379 -3.65 -9.37 4.33
C ALA A 379 -4.79 -8.43 3.93
N LEU A 380 -4.61 -7.68 2.85
CA LEU A 380 -5.70 -6.92 2.27
C LEU A 380 -6.73 -7.87 1.65
N THR A 381 -7.99 -7.47 1.72
CA THR A 381 -9.09 -8.10 1.02
C THR A 381 -9.76 -7.07 0.15
N ARG A 382 -9.80 -7.30 -1.16
CA ARG A 382 -10.53 -6.42 -2.06
C ARG A 382 -12.00 -6.77 -2.03
N PHE A 383 -12.83 -5.73 -2.02
CA PHE A 383 -14.27 -5.86 -2.16
C PHE A 383 -14.78 -4.98 -3.29
N ASN A 384 -15.93 -5.35 -3.85
CA ASN A 384 -16.62 -4.53 -4.84
C ASN A 384 -18.13 -4.73 -4.77
N ILE A 385 -18.86 -3.71 -5.22
CA ILE A 385 -20.29 -3.71 -5.29
C ILE A 385 -20.78 -2.84 -6.46
N ASP A 386 -21.76 -3.35 -7.17
CA ASP A 386 -22.38 -2.64 -8.27
C ASP A 386 -23.28 -1.50 -7.75
N TRP A 387 -23.17 -0.36 -8.39
CA TRP A 387 -23.89 0.84 -8.04
C TRP A 387 -24.39 1.58 -9.28
N VAL A 388 -25.68 1.91 -9.29
CA VAL A 388 -26.24 2.82 -10.29
C VAL A 388 -26.32 4.19 -9.65
N TRP A 389 -25.52 5.11 -10.18
CA TRP A 389 -25.51 6.50 -9.73
C TRP A 389 -26.48 7.32 -10.54
N ASP A 390 -27.39 8.01 -9.88
CA ASP A 390 -28.45 8.83 -10.48
C ASP A 390 -28.24 10.34 -10.27
N GLY A 391 -27.10 10.74 -9.69
CA GLY A 391 -26.65 12.11 -9.50
C GLY A 391 -26.75 12.65 -8.08
#